data_0a8b6155ca783513e78d744f246f1e8c
#
_entry.id   0a8b6155ca783513e78d744f246f1e8c
#
_cell.length_a   1.000
_cell.length_b   1.000
_cell.length_c   1.000
_cell.angle_alpha   90.00
_cell.angle_beta   90.00
_cell.angle_gamma   90.00
#
_symmetry.space_group_name_H-M   'P 1'
#
loop_
_entity.id
_entity.type
_entity.pdbx_description
1 polymer ?
#
loop_
_entity_poly.entity_id
_entity_poly.type
_entity_poly.pdbx_seq_one_letter_code
_entity_poly.pdbx_strand_id
1 'polypeptide(L)'
;KTILAIYSNEYSPKKLYKKHYISSEWKSFDSIFEDFISQLPKHISLPKYGCIGVAGPIKDKKVNITNLEWNFDTNQLSLVSGINNIELINDFSVLVYGIPFLKETQYQVIQGTFNSNWQNKQELFAIIGAGTGLGISRGLITSRGIFAFPSEGGHREFSPRSENEWKLVNWLKKRLNLQRISIERIVSGTGLGMIARWKLDASNELNHPLQKVLKQIDNNNLIIDLPALVWEHANK
;
A
#
# COMPACT_ATOMS: atom_id res chain seq x y z
N LYS A 1 6.26 -4.99 7.97
CA LYS A 1 6.23 -3.99 9.05
C LYS A 1 4.80 -3.75 9.48
N THR A 2 4.52 -3.86 10.80
CA THR A 2 3.23 -3.55 11.40
C THR A 2 3.36 -2.31 12.28
N ILE A 3 2.38 -1.43 12.23
CA ILE A 3 2.33 -0.21 13.03
C ILE A 3 1.01 -0.20 13.76
N LEU A 4 1.06 -0.09 15.09
CA LEU A 4 -0.11 0.08 15.93
C LEU A 4 -0.04 1.42 16.66
N ALA A 5 -1.17 2.11 16.76
CA ALA A 5 -1.26 3.39 17.44
C ALA A 5 -2.62 3.59 18.10
N ILE A 6 -2.63 4.35 19.19
CA ILE A 6 -3.84 4.84 19.85
C ILE A 6 -3.94 6.33 19.62
N TYR A 7 -5.15 6.76 19.31
CA TYR A 7 -5.51 8.16 19.12
C TYR A 7 -6.61 8.56 20.09
N SER A 8 -6.68 9.86 20.42
CA SER A 8 -7.80 10.43 21.15
C SER A 8 -9.08 10.39 20.32
N ASN A 9 -10.23 10.32 21.01
CA ASN A 9 -11.54 10.37 20.37
C ASN A 9 -12.02 11.83 20.25
N GLU A 10 -11.23 12.65 19.54
CA GLU A 10 -11.54 14.06 19.27
C GLU A 10 -11.81 14.24 17.77
N TYR A 11 -12.44 15.35 17.38
CA TYR A 11 -12.65 15.70 15.97
C TYR A 11 -11.32 15.76 15.18
N SER A 12 -10.24 16.24 15.83
CA SER A 12 -8.87 16.17 15.32
C SER A 12 -8.06 15.19 16.19
N PRO A 13 -8.02 13.90 15.84
CA PRO A 13 -7.43 12.88 16.70
C PRO A 13 -5.95 13.15 16.97
N LYS A 14 -5.57 13.12 18.24
CA LYS A 14 -4.17 13.24 18.67
C LYS A 14 -3.59 11.84 18.92
N LYS A 15 -2.40 11.59 18.40
CA LYS A 15 -1.69 10.35 18.67
C LYS A 15 -1.26 10.31 20.15
N LEU A 16 -1.76 9.33 20.88
CA LEU A 16 -1.47 9.12 22.30
C LEU A 16 -0.33 8.12 22.50
N TYR A 17 -0.32 7.02 21.71
CA TYR A 17 0.70 5.98 21.79
C TYR A 17 0.94 5.38 20.40
N LYS A 18 2.15 4.93 20.10
CA LYS A 18 2.49 4.28 18.84
C LYS A 18 3.66 3.33 19.02
N LYS A 19 3.56 2.16 18.41
CA LYS A 19 4.64 1.18 18.36
C LYS A 19 4.82 0.61 16.96
N HIS A 20 6.06 0.29 16.60
CA HIS A 20 6.44 -0.33 15.35
C HIS A 20 6.93 -1.73 15.60
N TYR A 21 6.54 -2.67 14.75
CA TYR A 21 6.95 -4.06 14.80
C TYR A 21 7.54 -4.48 13.46
N ILE A 22 8.57 -5.31 13.50
CA ILE A 22 9.08 -6.02 12.34
C ILE A 22 8.23 -7.27 12.19
N SER A 23 7.31 -7.26 11.24
CA SER A 23 6.27 -8.30 11.11
C SER A 23 6.83 -9.72 11.00
N SER A 24 7.97 -9.88 10.32
CA SER A 24 8.64 -11.17 10.13
C SER A 24 9.23 -11.78 11.41
N GLU A 25 9.36 -11.03 12.49
CA GLU A 25 9.85 -11.51 13.79
C GLU A 25 8.73 -12.08 14.67
N TRP A 26 7.48 -12.01 14.20
CA TRP A 26 6.31 -12.41 14.97
C TRP A 26 5.57 -13.56 14.31
N LYS A 27 5.05 -14.49 15.10
CA LYS A 27 4.34 -15.68 14.61
C LYS A 27 2.96 -15.34 14.02
N SER A 28 2.28 -14.32 14.59
CA SER A 28 0.93 -13.94 14.19
C SER A 28 0.68 -12.46 14.47
N PHE A 29 -0.37 -11.91 13.87
CA PHE A 29 -0.84 -10.58 14.21
C PHE A 29 -1.39 -10.52 15.63
N ASP A 30 -2.07 -11.58 16.10
CA ASP A 30 -2.62 -11.65 17.45
C ASP A 30 -1.52 -11.45 18.50
N SER A 31 -0.36 -12.08 18.35
CA SER A 31 0.77 -11.92 19.28
C SER A 31 1.34 -10.50 19.31
N ILE A 32 1.38 -9.80 18.16
CA ILE A 32 1.73 -8.37 18.10
C ILE A 32 0.68 -7.54 18.82
N PHE A 33 -0.60 -7.85 18.62
CA PHE A 33 -1.70 -7.10 19.19
C PHE A 33 -1.76 -7.23 20.70
N GLU A 34 -1.58 -8.44 21.23
CA GLU A 34 -1.46 -8.73 22.66
C GLU A 34 -0.28 -7.98 23.29
N ASP A 35 0.90 -8.04 22.65
CA ASP A 35 2.08 -7.31 23.12
C ASP A 35 1.81 -5.80 23.16
N PHE A 36 1.19 -5.26 22.12
CA PHE A 36 0.86 -3.84 22.07
C PHE A 36 -0.07 -3.42 23.21
N ILE A 37 -1.12 -4.19 23.46
CA ILE A 37 -2.09 -3.91 24.54
C ILE A 37 -1.43 -4.04 25.91
N SER A 38 -0.61 -5.06 26.14
CA SER A 38 0.08 -5.29 27.41
C SER A 38 1.07 -4.18 27.78
N GLN A 39 1.60 -3.48 26.80
CA GLN A 39 2.58 -2.40 26.97
C GLN A 39 1.96 -1.01 27.01
N LEU A 40 0.64 -0.89 27.05
CA LEU A 40 0.00 0.42 27.13
C LEU A 40 0.42 1.15 28.41
N PRO A 41 0.81 2.43 28.31
CA PRO A 41 1.06 3.25 29.49
C PRO A 41 -0.17 3.32 30.39
N LYS A 42 0.01 3.26 31.70
CA LYS A 42 -1.08 3.22 32.69
C LYS A 42 -2.09 4.38 32.61
N HIS A 43 -1.66 5.51 32.06
CA HIS A 43 -2.51 6.70 31.86
C HIS A 43 -3.35 6.64 30.57
N ILE A 44 -3.15 5.63 29.72
CA ILE A 44 -3.90 5.45 28.47
C ILE A 44 -4.94 4.35 28.70
N SER A 45 -6.20 4.73 28.61
CA SER A 45 -7.30 3.77 28.69
C SER A 45 -7.37 2.91 27.44
N LEU A 46 -7.82 1.66 27.60
CA LEU A 46 -8.09 0.78 26.48
C LEU A 46 -9.07 1.43 25.49
N PRO A 47 -8.77 1.46 24.18
CA PRO A 47 -9.65 2.04 23.20
C PRO A 47 -10.95 1.25 23.06
N LYS A 48 -12.06 1.95 22.79
CA LYS A 48 -13.37 1.31 22.55
C LYS A 48 -13.51 0.76 21.13
N TYR A 49 -12.78 1.33 20.19
CA TYR A 49 -12.83 1.03 18.75
C TYR A 49 -11.45 0.76 18.22
N GLY A 50 -11.33 -0.21 17.32
CA GLY A 50 -10.14 -0.50 16.56
C GLY A 50 -10.44 -0.50 15.07
N CYS A 51 -9.47 -0.06 14.26
CA CYS A 51 -9.51 -0.17 12.81
C CYS A 51 -8.16 -0.66 12.32
N ILE A 52 -8.15 -1.72 11.53
CA ILE A 52 -6.94 -2.37 11.05
C ILE A 52 -6.93 -2.31 9.52
N GLY A 53 -6.00 -1.53 8.97
CA GLY A 53 -5.73 -1.49 7.53
C GLY A 53 -4.90 -2.70 7.11
N VAL A 54 -5.37 -3.48 6.16
CA VAL A 54 -4.72 -4.71 5.72
C VAL A 54 -4.58 -4.77 4.20
N ALA A 55 -3.41 -5.24 3.75
CA ALA A 55 -3.17 -5.56 2.35
C ALA A 55 -3.73 -6.97 2.06
N GLY A 56 -4.87 -7.03 1.41
CA GLY A 56 -5.49 -8.30 1.03
C GLY A 56 -7.01 -8.29 1.07
N PRO A 57 -7.65 -9.35 0.57
CA PRO A 57 -9.09 -9.46 0.59
C PRO A 57 -9.62 -9.69 2.01
N ILE A 58 -10.63 -8.93 2.36
CA ILE A 58 -11.37 -9.07 3.62
C ILE A 58 -12.67 -9.81 3.33
N LYS A 59 -12.93 -10.89 4.07
CA LYS A 59 -14.17 -11.64 3.99
C LYS A 59 -14.64 -12.04 5.38
N ASP A 60 -15.90 -11.75 5.70
CA ASP A 60 -16.55 -12.16 6.96
C ASP A 60 -15.72 -11.81 8.22
N LYS A 61 -15.20 -10.59 8.28
CA LYS A 61 -14.34 -10.09 9.38
C LYS A 61 -13.00 -10.85 9.54
N LYS A 62 -12.58 -11.57 8.50
CA LYS A 62 -11.33 -12.32 8.46
C LYS A 62 -10.44 -11.80 7.34
N VAL A 63 -9.15 -11.92 7.56
CA VAL A 63 -8.14 -11.63 6.55
C VAL A 63 -7.10 -12.76 6.50
N ASN A 64 -6.63 -13.04 5.31
CA ASN A 64 -5.48 -13.88 5.05
C ASN A 64 -4.39 -13.05 4.38
N ILE A 65 -3.29 -12.83 5.09
CA ILE A 65 -2.13 -12.08 4.59
C ILE A 65 -1.11 -13.08 4.05
N THR A 66 -1.14 -13.29 2.74
CA THR A 66 -0.32 -14.32 2.07
C THR A 66 1.19 -14.14 2.25
N ASN A 67 1.68 -12.90 2.28
CA ASN A 67 3.12 -12.60 2.39
C ASN A 67 3.71 -12.93 3.77
N LEU A 68 2.89 -13.09 4.80
CA LEU A 68 3.30 -13.37 6.17
C LEU A 68 2.68 -14.67 6.70
N GLU A 69 1.86 -15.34 5.88
CA GLU A 69 1.07 -16.51 6.28
C GLU A 69 0.19 -16.26 7.52
N TRP A 70 -0.21 -15.01 7.72
CA TRP A 70 -1.04 -14.63 8.87
C TRP A 70 -2.52 -14.68 8.53
N ASN A 71 -3.26 -15.32 9.42
CA ASN A 71 -4.72 -15.33 9.43
C ASN A 71 -5.17 -14.76 10.76
N PHE A 72 -6.08 -13.80 10.75
CA PHE A 72 -6.72 -13.32 11.97
C PHE A 72 -8.17 -12.92 11.75
N ASP A 73 -8.91 -12.92 12.85
CA ASP A 73 -10.36 -12.66 12.92
C ASP A 73 -10.60 -11.56 13.95
N THR A 74 -11.36 -10.53 13.60
CA THR A 74 -11.63 -9.43 14.52
C THR A 74 -12.43 -9.86 15.74
N ASN A 75 -13.23 -10.92 15.67
CA ASN A 75 -13.92 -11.44 16.84
C ASN A 75 -12.93 -12.01 17.85
N GLN A 76 -11.92 -12.76 17.38
CA GLN A 76 -10.85 -13.26 18.24
C GLN A 76 -10.03 -12.13 18.84
N LEU A 77 -9.65 -11.13 18.04
CA LEU A 77 -8.93 -9.95 18.52
C LEU A 77 -9.72 -9.19 19.57
N SER A 78 -11.04 -9.07 19.41
CA SER A 78 -11.92 -8.42 20.39
C SER A 78 -11.95 -9.19 21.72
N LEU A 79 -12.02 -10.51 21.67
CA LEU A 79 -11.99 -11.35 22.88
C LEU A 79 -10.69 -11.21 23.64
N VAL A 80 -9.57 -11.24 22.94
CA VAL A 80 -8.24 -11.19 23.57
C VAL A 80 -7.92 -9.81 24.13
N SER A 81 -8.29 -8.75 23.41
CA SER A 81 -7.93 -7.36 23.78
C SER A 81 -8.94 -6.68 24.69
N GLY A 82 -10.20 -7.12 24.74
CA GLY A 82 -11.29 -6.41 25.38
C GLY A 82 -11.82 -5.21 24.57
N ILE A 83 -11.37 -5.03 23.32
CA ILE A 83 -11.87 -3.99 22.41
C ILE A 83 -13.09 -4.53 21.68
N ASN A 84 -14.27 -4.01 21.98
CA ASN A 84 -15.53 -4.60 21.50
C ASN A 84 -15.77 -4.42 19.99
N ASN A 85 -15.26 -3.34 19.40
CA ASN A 85 -15.51 -3.00 17.99
C ASN A 85 -14.19 -2.87 17.25
N ILE A 86 -13.80 -3.93 16.54
CA ILE A 86 -12.62 -3.94 15.66
C ILE A 86 -13.09 -4.17 14.22
N GLU A 87 -12.73 -3.26 13.34
CA GLU A 87 -13.03 -3.32 11.91
C GLU A 87 -11.77 -3.56 11.09
N LEU A 88 -11.92 -4.34 10.03
CA LEU A 88 -10.91 -4.51 8.99
C LEU A 88 -11.26 -3.64 7.81
N ILE A 89 -10.26 -2.98 7.26
CA ILE A 89 -10.39 -2.18 6.05
C ILE A 89 -9.19 -2.45 5.14
N ASN A 90 -9.40 -2.40 3.83
CA ASN A 90 -8.30 -2.47 2.89
C ASN A 90 -7.32 -1.32 3.10
N ASP A 91 -6.01 -1.57 2.95
CA ASP A 91 -4.92 -0.61 3.20
C ASP A 91 -5.00 0.67 2.35
N PHE A 92 -5.53 0.58 1.13
CA PHE A 92 -5.80 1.75 0.28
C PHE A 92 -7.11 2.44 0.64
N SER A 93 -8.13 1.69 1.02
CA SER A 93 -9.41 2.26 1.45
C SER A 93 -9.29 3.06 2.74
N VAL A 94 -8.39 2.69 3.66
CA VAL A 94 -8.15 3.45 4.89
C VAL A 94 -7.63 4.86 4.61
N LEU A 95 -6.90 5.07 3.52
CA LEU A 95 -6.37 6.38 3.14
C LEU A 95 -7.49 7.37 2.82
N VAL A 96 -8.63 6.88 2.30
CA VAL A 96 -9.80 7.71 1.99
C VAL A 96 -10.26 8.48 3.23
N TYR A 97 -10.29 7.82 4.37
CA TYR A 97 -10.70 8.43 5.64
C TYR A 97 -9.67 9.43 6.18
N GLY A 98 -8.41 9.32 5.76
CA GLY A 98 -7.34 10.22 6.16
C GLY A 98 -7.30 11.55 5.40
N ILE A 99 -7.82 11.60 4.18
CA ILE A 99 -7.74 12.78 3.31
C ILE A 99 -8.23 14.08 3.96
N PRO A 100 -9.41 14.12 4.62
CA PRO A 100 -9.91 15.34 5.23
C PRO A 100 -9.10 15.87 6.42
N PHE A 101 -8.19 15.06 6.93
CA PHE A 101 -7.32 15.41 8.07
C PHE A 101 -5.90 15.82 7.64
N LEU A 102 -5.62 15.82 6.33
CA LEU A 102 -4.33 16.28 5.81
C LEU A 102 -4.16 17.79 6.04
N LYS A 103 -3.02 18.16 6.60
CA LYS A 103 -2.60 19.55 6.72
C LYS A 103 -1.95 20.02 5.41
N GLU A 104 -2.00 21.31 5.14
CA GLU A 104 -1.39 21.91 3.93
C GLU A 104 0.08 21.55 3.74
N THR A 105 0.81 21.33 4.83
CA THR A 105 2.22 20.90 4.80
C THR A 105 2.42 19.41 4.44
N GLN A 106 1.34 18.65 4.29
CA GLN A 106 1.39 17.20 4.04
C GLN A 106 1.00 16.83 2.61
N TYR A 107 0.64 17.80 1.79
CA TYR A 107 0.33 17.58 0.37
C TYR A 107 0.86 18.72 -0.50
N GLN A 108 0.95 18.45 -1.79
CA GLN A 108 1.30 19.43 -2.82
C GLN A 108 0.27 19.37 -3.94
N VAL A 109 -0.25 20.52 -4.35
CA VAL A 109 -1.12 20.61 -5.52
C VAL A 109 -0.25 20.55 -6.78
N ILE A 110 -0.44 19.54 -7.61
CA ILE A 110 0.29 19.36 -8.87
C ILE A 110 -0.45 20.06 -10.02
N GLN A 111 -1.79 19.98 -10.02
CA GLN A 111 -2.61 20.57 -11.07
C GLN A 111 -3.97 21.01 -10.51
N GLY A 112 -4.50 22.11 -11.03
CA GLY A 112 -5.79 22.65 -10.62
C GLY A 112 -5.76 23.39 -9.29
N THR A 113 -6.92 23.57 -8.66
CA THR A 113 -7.09 24.21 -7.34
C THR A 113 -7.56 23.16 -6.36
N PHE A 114 -6.89 23.09 -5.22
CA PHE A 114 -7.35 22.26 -4.10
C PHE A 114 -8.24 23.10 -3.19
N ASN A 115 -9.47 22.67 -2.99
CA ASN A 115 -10.39 23.31 -2.06
C ASN A 115 -10.40 22.50 -0.77
N SER A 116 -9.78 23.01 0.29
CA SER A 116 -9.68 22.35 1.59
C SER A 116 -11.02 22.27 2.36
N ASN A 117 -12.07 22.85 1.82
CA ASN A 117 -13.37 22.92 2.49
C ASN A 117 -14.22 21.65 2.21
N TRP A 118 -13.67 20.49 2.58
CA TRP A 118 -14.27 19.18 2.40
C TRP A 118 -15.62 18.99 3.10
N GLN A 119 -15.89 19.82 4.13
CA GLN A 119 -17.03 19.62 5.05
C GLN A 119 -18.38 19.99 4.44
N ASN A 120 -18.41 20.76 3.36
CA ASN A 120 -19.65 21.33 2.81
C ASN A 120 -19.99 20.87 1.38
N LYS A 121 -19.24 19.94 0.83
CA LYS A 121 -19.47 19.48 -0.54
C LYS A 121 -19.59 17.96 -0.59
N GLN A 122 -20.53 17.48 -1.40
CA GLN A 122 -20.53 16.10 -1.84
C GLN A 122 -19.45 15.97 -2.93
N GLU A 123 -18.35 15.32 -2.59
CA GLU A 123 -17.22 15.16 -3.53
C GLU A 123 -16.85 13.70 -3.69
N LEU A 124 -16.73 13.29 -4.96
CA LEU A 124 -16.16 12.01 -5.34
C LEU A 124 -14.69 12.22 -5.72
N PHE A 125 -13.81 11.42 -5.15
CA PHE A 125 -12.38 11.46 -5.44
C PHE A 125 -11.78 10.06 -5.57
N ALA A 126 -10.59 9.98 -6.14
CA ALA A 126 -9.81 8.75 -6.20
C ALA A 126 -8.45 8.94 -5.54
N ILE A 127 -8.00 7.88 -4.88
CA ILE A 127 -6.64 7.75 -4.37
C ILE A 127 -5.93 6.73 -5.23
N ILE A 128 -4.77 7.10 -5.75
CA ILE A 128 -3.92 6.23 -6.55
C ILE A 128 -2.51 6.28 -5.94
N GLY A 129 -1.90 5.13 -5.73
CA GLY A 129 -0.56 5.04 -5.18
C GLY A 129 0.25 3.93 -5.81
N ALA A 130 1.34 4.31 -6.44
CA ALA A 130 2.33 3.40 -6.98
C ALA A 130 3.40 3.10 -5.91
N GLY A 131 3.16 2.05 -5.12
CA GLY A 131 4.11 1.46 -4.18
C GLY A 131 4.79 0.24 -4.80
N THR A 132 4.90 -0.86 -4.07
CA THR A 132 5.32 -2.16 -4.61
C THR A 132 4.39 -2.60 -5.74
N GLY A 133 3.07 -2.42 -5.55
CA GLY A 133 2.02 -2.58 -6.53
C GLY A 133 1.37 -1.23 -6.88
N LEU A 134 0.17 -1.26 -7.48
CA LEU A 134 -0.66 -0.10 -7.81
C LEU A 134 -1.98 -0.19 -7.06
N GLY A 135 -2.05 0.48 -5.91
CA GLY A 135 -3.29 0.58 -5.15
C GLY A 135 -4.21 1.68 -5.69
N ILE A 136 -5.49 1.41 -5.71
CA ILE A 136 -6.53 2.35 -6.11
C ILE A 136 -7.70 2.23 -5.14
N SER A 137 -8.21 3.36 -4.68
CA SER A 137 -9.47 3.43 -3.93
C SER A 137 -10.25 4.67 -4.33
N ARG A 138 -11.55 4.64 -4.15
CA ARG A 138 -12.42 5.80 -4.38
C ARG A 138 -13.04 6.23 -3.07
N GLY A 139 -13.21 7.52 -2.90
CA GLY A 139 -13.85 8.13 -1.74
C GLY A 139 -15.02 9.00 -2.14
N LEU A 140 -16.06 8.97 -1.33
CA LEU A 140 -17.20 9.89 -1.42
C LEU A 140 -17.38 10.57 -0.09
N ILE A 141 -17.29 11.90 -0.10
CA ILE A 141 -17.63 12.74 1.07
C ILE A 141 -19.06 13.21 0.94
N THR A 142 -19.85 13.06 2.00
CA THR A 142 -21.25 13.48 2.07
C THR A 142 -21.53 14.15 3.42
N SER A 143 -22.69 14.74 3.56
CA SER A 143 -23.19 15.24 4.86
C SER A 143 -23.36 14.13 5.91
N ARG A 144 -23.41 12.85 5.49
CA ARG A 144 -23.54 11.69 6.38
C ARG A 144 -22.21 11.06 6.77
N GLY A 145 -21.11 11.54 6.20
CA GLY A 145 -19.75 11.01 6.43
C GLY A 145 -18.99 10.66 5.17
N ILE A 146 -17.90 9.96 5.37
CA ILE A 146 -16.97 9.54 4.33
C ILE A 146 -17.20 8.06 4.04
N PHE A 147 -17.27 7.72 2.76
CA PHE A 147 -17.43 6.36 2.28
C PHE A 147 -16.26 5.98 1.39
N ALA A 148 -15.59 4.87 1.70
CA ALA A 148 -14.51 4.32 0.90
C ALA A 148 -15.00 3.14 0.05
N PHE A 149 -14.59 3.12 -1.21
CA PHE A 149 -14.89 2.06 -2.16
C PHE A 149 -13.57 1.46 -2.65
N PRO A 150 -13.21 0.25 -2.20
CA PRO A 150 -12.01 -0.43 -2.66
C PRO A 150 -12.08 -0.68 -4.17
N SER A 151 -10.93 -0.75 -4.81
CA SER A 151 -10.85 -0.95 -6.25
C SER A 151 -9.63 -1.78 -6.61
N GLU A 152 -9.85 -2.80 -7.42
CA GLU A 152 -8.80 -3.60 -8.06
C GLU A 152 -8.41 -3.02 -9.44
N GLY A 153 -8.55 -1.71 -9.61
CA GLY A 153 -8.27 -1.02 -10.88
C GLY A 153 -6.83 -1.15 -11.36
N GLY A 154 -5.86 -1.37 -10.46
CA GLY A 154 -4.47 -1.67 -10.80
C GLY A 154 -4.30 -2.96 -11.59
N HIS A 155 -5.21 -3.93 -11.38
CA HIS A 155 -5.20 -5.21 -12.09
C HIS A 155 -5.90 -5.19 -13.46
N ARG A 156 -6.43 -4.04 -13.91
CA ARG A 156 -6.93 -3.89 -15.28
C ARG A 156 -5.81 -4.07 -16.29
N GLU A 157 -6.18 -4.56 -17.48
CA GLU A 157 -5.22 -4.74 -18.56
C GLU A 157 -4.65 -3.39 -19.01
N PHE A 158 -3.34 -3.34 -19.20
CA PHE A 158 -2.67 -2.18 -19.75
C PHE A 158 -2.94 -2.07 -21.26
N SER A 159 -3.36 -0.89 -21.69
CA SER A 159 -3.65 -0.59 -23.10
C SER A 159 -2.48 0.20 -23.71
N PRO A 160 -1.59 -0.44 -24.49
CA PRO A 160 -0.46 0.23 -25.14
C PRO A 160 -0.96 1.28 -26.16
N ARG A 161 -0.33 2.47 -26.15
CA ARG A 161 -0.67 3.60 -27.02
C ARG A 161 0.41 3.92 -28.05
N SER A 162 1.56 3.26 -27.95
CA SER A 162 2.69 3.45 -28.85
C SER A 162 3.34 2.11 -29.21
N GLU A 163 4.14 2.09 -30.28
CA GLU A 163 4.90 0.92 -30.70
C GLU A 163 5.86 0.45 -29.58
N ASN A 164 6.47 1.39 -28.85
CA ASN A 164 7.37 1.06 -27.75
C ASN A 164 6.62 0.40 -26.59
N GLU A 165 5.42 0.88 -26.25
CA GLU A 165 4.58 0.25 -25.23
C GLU A 165 4.14 -1.16 -25.66
N TRP A 166 3.83 -1.38 -26.94
CA TRP A 166 3.55 -2.71 -27.48
C TRP A 166 4.75 -3.65 -27.38
N LYS A 167 5.96 -3.15 -27.67
CA LYS A 167 7.20 -3.94 -27.53
C LYS A 167 7.42 -4.33 -26.06
N LEU A 168 7.22 -3.38 -25.14
CA LEU A 168 7.30 -3.64 -23.69
C LEU A 168 6.30 -4.72 -23.25
N VAL A 169 5.02 -4.58 -23.62
CA VAL A 169 3.97 -5.54 -23.24
C VAL A 169 4.29 -6.94 -23.76
N ASN A 170 4.74 -7.07 -25.01
CA ASN A 170 5.10 -8.36 -25.58
C ASN A 170 6.33 -8.97 -24.90
N TRP A 171 7.32 -8.17 -24.53
CA TRP A 171 8.47 -8.60 -23.76
C TRP A 171 8.05 -9.09 -22.37
N LEU A 172 7.18 -8.32 -21.66
CA LEU A 172 6.65 -8.69 -20.35
C LEU A 172 5.85 -10.00 -20.39
N LYS A 173 4.97 -10.17 -21.40
CA LYS A 173 4.21 -11.42 -21.58
C LYS A 173 5.13 -12.63 -21.68
N LYS A 174 6.18 -12.54 -22.49
CA LYS A 174 7.17 -13.63 -22.65
C LYS A 174 7.94 -13.89 -21.36
N ARG A 175 8.46 -12.83 -20.74
CA ARG A 175 9.32 -12.95 -19.56
C ARG A 175 8.59 -13.46 -18.32
N LEU A 176 7.34 -13.05 -18.12
CA LEU A 176 6.53 -13.42 -16.97
C LEU A 176 5.63 -14.65 -17.24
N ASN A 177 5.66 -15.18 -18.46
CA ASN A 177 4.75 -16.24 -18.91
C ASN A 177 3.27 -15.92 -18.65
N LEU A 178 2.84 -14.71 -19.04
CA LEU A 178 1.49 -14.19 -18.81
C LEU A 178 0.77 -13.91 -20.11
N GLN A 179 -0.54 -14.16 -20.14
CA GLN A 179 -1.38 -13.87 -21.31
C GLN A 179 -1.74 -12.37 -21.40
N ARG A 180 -1.84 -11.70 -20.26
CA ARG A 180 -2.13 -10.27 -20.17
C ARG A 180 -1.23 -9.55 -19.17
N ILE A 181 -1.00 -8.27 -19.39
CA ILE A 181 -0.22 -7.41 -18.49
C ILE A 181 -1.15 -6.40 -17.86
N SER A 182 -1.19 -6.36 -16.52
CA SER A 182 -1.96 -5.36 -15.78
C SER A 182 -1.23 -4.01 -15.76
N ILE A 183 -2.00 -2.93 -15.51
CA ILE A 183 -1.44 -1.59 -15.33
C ILE A 183 -0.39 -1.60 -14.22
N GLU A 184 -0.64 -2.29 -13.11
CA GLU A 184 0.28 -2.46 -12.00
C GLU A 184 1.65 -3.00 -12.41
N ARG A 185 1.69 -3.95 -13.37
CA ARG A 185 2.96 -4.53 -13.87
C ARG A 185 3.85 -3.52 -14.57
N ILE A 186 3.33 -2.32 -14.85
CA ILE A 186 4.04 -1.23 -15.51
C ILE A 186 4.12 -0.02 -14.58
N VAL A 187 3.00 0.38 -13.98
CA VAL A 187 2.89 1.56 -13.13
C VAL A 187 2.98 1.14 -11.65
N SER A 188 4.18 0.79 -11.21
CA SER A 188 4.49 0.46 -9.81
C SER A 188 6.00 0.42 -9.61
N GLY A 189 6.47 0.27 -8.38
CA GLY A 189 7.89 0.00 -8.10
C GLY A 189 8.39 -1.26 -8.80
N THR A 190 7.65 -2.36 -8.71
CA THR A 190 7.96 -3.59 -9.45
C THR A 190 8.00 -3.35 -10.95
N GLY A 191 7.05 -2.57 -11.48
CA GLY A 191 6.98 -2.17 -12.88
C GLY A 191 8.20 -1.36 -13.32
N LEU A 192 8.64 -0.41 -12.49
CA LEU A 192 9.85 0.38 -12.75
C LEU A 192 11.08 -0.52 -12.95
N GLY A 193 11.26 -1.52 -12.08
CA GLY A 193 12.33 -2.51 -12.21
C GLY A 193 12.24 -3.31 -13.52
N MET A 194 11.01 -3.71 -13.92
CA MET A 194 10.80 -4.44 -15.18
C MET A 194 11.06 -3.57 -16.42
N ILE A 195 10.66 -2.29 -16.39
CA ILE A 195 10.94 -1.34 -17.50
C ILE A 195 12.46 -1.12 -17.63
N ALA A 196 13.16 -0.92 -16.52
CA ALA A 196 14.61 -0.79 -16.53
C ALA A 196 15.27 -2.03 -17.15
N ARG A 197 14.85 -3.22 -16.74
CA ARG A 197 15.36 -4.47 -17.29
C ARG A 197 15.08 -4.59 -18.79
N TRP A 198 13.86 -4.30 -19.24
CA TRP A 198 13.51 -4.29 -20.65
C TRP A 198 14.40 -3.34 -21.47
N LYS A 199 14.63 -2.14 -20.96
CA LYS A 199 15.50 -1.15 -21.61
C LYS A 199 16.93 -1.63 -21.72
N LEU A 200 17.46 -2.23 -20.67
CA LEU A 200 18.83 -2.75 -20.63
C LEU A 200 19.00 -4.00 -21.52
N ASP A 201 17.98 -4.87 -21.59
CA ASP A 201 17.97 -6.02 -22.51
C ASP A 201 17.93 -5.57 -23.99
N ALA A 202 17.26 -4.45 -24.27
CA ALA A 202 17.13 -3.90 -25.62
C ALA A 202 18.31 -3.01 -26.03
N SER A 203 19.10 -2.53 -25.06
CA SER A 203 20.25 -1.67 -25.32
C SER A 203 21.52 -2.50 -25.49
N ASN A 204 22.36 -2.13 -26.47
CA ASN A 204 23.71 -2.69 -26.60
C ASN A 204 24.71 -2.05 -25.62
N GLU A 205 24.25 -1.35 -24.60
CA GLU A 205 25.09 -0.65 -23.61
C GLU A 205 25.64 -1.64 -22.56
N LEU A 206 26.62 -2.43 -22.93
CA LEU A 206 27.27 -3.40 -22.05
C LEU A 206 27.92 -2.79 -20.80
N ASN A 207 28.18 -1.49 -20.81
CA ASN A 207 28.87 -0.77 -19.73
C ASN A 207 27.94 -0.05 -18.76
N HIS A 208 26.62 -0.13 -18.93
CA HIS A 208 25.69 0.54 -18.00
C HIS A 208 25.82 -0.08 -16.59
N PRO A 209 25.91 0.72 -15.51
CA PRO A 209 26.12 0.21 -14.13
C PRO A 209 25.11 -0.88 -13.73
N LEU A 210 23.85 -0.70 -14.11
CA LEU A 210 22.77 -1.66 -13.81
C LEU A 210 22.87 -2.97 -14.59
N GLN A 211 23.62 -3.04 -15.70
CA GLN A 211 23.87 -4.31 -16.42
C GLN A 211 24.63 -5.33 -15.57
N LYS A 212 25.61 -4.87 -14.79
CA LYS A 212 26.34 -5.73 -13.86
C LYS A 212 25.43 -6.31 -12.78
N VAL A 213 24.53 -5.45 -12.26
CA VAL A 213 23.53 -5.84 -11.24
C VAL A 213 22.56 -6.88 -11.80
N LEU A 214 22.05 -6.67 -13.03
CA LEU A 214 21.15 -7.64 -13.68
C LEU A 214 21.80 -9.01 -13.87
N LYS A 215 23.07 -9.05 -14.30
CA LYS A 215 23.84 -10.31 -14.42
C LYS A 215 24.00 -11.01 -13.08
N GLN A 216 24.18 -10.28 -11.99
CA GLN A 216 24.25 -10.84 -10.63
C GLN A 216 22.91 -11.42 -10.17
N ILE A 217 21.81 -10.73 -10.45
CA ILE A 217 20.45 -11.23 -10.16
C ILE A 217 20.20 -12.55 -10.91
N ASP A 218 20.50 -12.57 -12.20
CA ASP A 218 20.23 -13.74 -13.06
C ASP A 218 21.12 -14.95 -12.74
N ASN A 219 22.40 -14.72 -12.41
CA ASN A 219 23.37 -15.80 -12.17
C ASN A 219 23.32 -16.36 -10.74
N ASN A 220 22.94 -15.55 -9.73
CA ASN A 220 23.10 -15.91 -8.33
C ASN A 220 21.77 -16.01 -7.57
N ASN A 221 20.61 -15.88 -8.21
CA ASN A 221 19.29 -15.78 -7.55
C ASN A 221 19.25 -14.75 -6.41
N LEU A 222 20.06 -13.69 -6.51
CA LEU A 222 20.12 -12.65 -5.49
C LEU A 222 18.83 -11.81 -5.53
N ILE A 223 18.18 -11.67 -4.39
CA ILE A 223 17.05 -10.77 -4.22
C ILE A 223 17.60 -9.34 -4.05
N ILE A 224 17.75 -8.64 -5.16
CA ILE A 224 18.16 -7.25 -5.18
C ILE A 224 16.94 -6.38 -5.49
N ASP A 225 16.75 -5.30 -4.72
CA ASP A 225 15.71 -4.31 -4.97
C ASP A 225 16.07 -3.45 -6.19
N LEU A 226 15.84 -3.99 -7.38
CA LEU A 226 16.13 -3.30 -8.63
C LEU A 226 15.38 -1.95 -8.76
N PRO A 227 14.11 -1.81 -8.37
CA PRO A 227 13.43 -0.51 -8.32
C PRO A 227 14.17 0.56 -7.52
N ALA A 228 14.66 0.22 -6.32
CA ALA A 228 15.43 1.15 -5.49
C ALA A 228 16.74 1.58 -6.17
N LEU A 229 17.46 0.64 -6.76
CA LEU A 229 18.69 0.94 -7.50
C LEU A 229 18.45 1.83 -8.74
N VAL A 230 17.36 1.60 -9.46
CA VAL A 230 16.96 2.47 -10.59
C VAL A 230 16.74 3.89 -10.10
N TRP A 231 16.05 4.06 -8.98
CA TRP A 231 15.81 5.37 -8.37
C TRP A 231 17.10 6.05 -7.94
N GLU A 232 18.00 5.34 -7.27
CA GLU A 232 19.30 5.87 -6.85
C GLU A 232 20.18 6.32 -8.02
N HIS A 233 20.16 5.57 -9.13
CA HIS A 233 20.93 5.92 -10.32
C HIS A 233 20.30 7.05 -11.14
N ALA A 234 18.99 7.22 -11.09
CA ALA A 234 18.30 8.32 -11.78
C ALA A 234 18.54 9.69 -11.12
N ASN A 235 18.95 9.72 -9.86
CA ASN A 235 19.18 10.95 -9.10
C ASN A 235 20.69 11.34 -9.00
N LYS A 236 21.57 10.66 -9.73
CA LYS A 236 23.00 10.96 -9.87
C LYS A 236 23.31 11.59 -11.23
#